data_a4242544103a634023d75d52177fe02c
#
_entry.id   a4242544103a634023d75d52177fe02c
#
_cell.length_a   1.000
_cell.length_b   1.000
_cell.length_c   1.000
_cell.angle_alpha   90.00
_cell.angle_beta   90.00
_cell.angle_gamma   90.00
#
_symmetry.space_group_name_H-M   'P 1'
#
loop_
_entity.id
_entity.type
_entity.pdbx_description
1 polymer ?
#
loop_
_entity_poly.entity_id
_entity_poly.type
_entity_poly.pdbx_seq_one_letter_code
_entity_poly.pdbx_strand_id
1 'polypeptide(L)'
;MQILQAMDDALDVLDLQRIVQTAPEARARLADVLAAPAEASAHRISAIGHAHIDSAWLWPVRETIRKVARTTSSMTTLIDEQPDFLYGMSSAQQYAWLKEHRPEVYARVKASVAEGRFLPLGGMWVESDTVMPTGESLVRQFSYGQRFFEREFGIRSKGVWLPDSFGYSPALPQLMRRAGFEWFFTQKISWNQQNVFPHHSFLWEGIDGSQVFTHFPSMDTYNSQLSGMEVAKACLLYTSDAADE
;
A
#
# COMPACT_ATOMS: atom_id res chain seq x y z
N MET A 1 17.92 7.98 -26.19
CA MET A 1 19.33 7.79 -26.60
C MET A 1 20.31 8.20 -25.52
N GLN A 2 20.19 9.40 -24.92
CA GLN A 2 21.13 9.88 -23.88
C GLN A 2 21.27 8.96 -22.66
N ILE A 3 20.19 8.37 -22.15
CA ILE A 3 20.22 7.46 -21.00
C ILE A 3 21.00 6.18 -21.33
N LEU A 4 20.75 5.58 -22.49
CA LEU A 4 21.44 4.35 -22.89
C LEU A 4 22.96 4.62 -23.10
N GLN A 5 23.32 5.75 -23.66
CA GLN A 5 24.71 6.12 -23.80
C GLN A 5 25.42 6.32 -22.45
N ALA A 6 24.75 7.01 -21.52
CA ALA A 6 25.30 7.19 -20.17
C ALA A 6 25.42 5.84 -19.41
N MET A 7 24.52 4.89 -19.67
CA MET A 7 24.62 3.53 -19.10
C MET A 7 25.82 2.78 -19.69
N ASP A 8 26.07 2.85 -21.01
CA ASP A 8 27.23 2.24 -21.63
C ASP A 8 28.52 2.87 -21.09
N ASP A 9 28.60 4.20 -21.04
CA ASP A 9 29.77 4.93 -20.50
C ASP A 9 30.01 4.56 -19.00
N ALA A 10 28.97 4.31 -18.24
CA ALA A 10 29.10 3.88 -16.85
C ALA A 10 29.55 2.43 -16.71
N LEU A 11 29.10 1.54 -17.60
CA LEU A 11 29.54 0.15 -17.65
C LEU A 11 30.98 0.00 -18.08
N ASP A 12 31.44 0.83 -19.04
CA ASP A 12 32.80 0.82 -19.54
C ASP A 12 33.84 1.15 -18.45
N VAL A 13 33.50 1.97 -17.49
CA VAL A 13 34.40 2.31 -16.37
C VAL A 13 34.24 1.43 -15.14
N LEU A 14 33.20 0.58 -15.09
CA LEU A 14 32.92 -0.27 -13.97
C LEU A 14 33.69 -1.60 -14.06
N ASP A 15 34.63 -1.80 -13.14
CA ASP A 15 35.37 -3.05 -13.00
C ASP A 15 34.74 -3.89 -11.86
N LEU A 16 34.13 -5.00 -12.22
CA LEU A 16 33.43 -5.89 -11.25
C LEU A 16 34.39 -6.53 -10.23
N GLN A 17 35.69 -6.65 -10.54
CA GLN A 17 36.68 -7.15 -9.59
C GLN A 17 37.16 -6.05 -8.63
N ARG A 18 36.96 -4.78 -8.98
CA ARG A 18 37.32 -3.61 -8.19
C ARG A 18 36.15 -2.65 -8.04
N ILE A 19 34.96 -3.20 -7.78
CA ILE A 19 33.70 -2.46 -7.76
C ILE A 19 33.71 -1.28 -6.79
N VAL A 20 34.31 -1.44 -5.62
CA VAL A 20 34.38 -0.37 -4.60
C VAL A 20 35.18 0.84 -5.11
N GLN A 21 36.23 0.62 -5.88
CA GLN A 21 37.08 1.67 -6.44
C GLN A 21 36.47 2.33 -7.66
N THR A 22 35.75 1.58 -8.51
CA THR A 22 35.27 2.04 -9.81
C THR A 22 33.81 2.51 -9.81
N ALA A 23 33.00 2.07 -8.83
CA ALA A 23 31.59 2.49 -8.71
C ALA A 23 31.38 4.01 -8.58
N PRO A 24 32.25 4.79 -7.89
CA PRO A 24 32.09 6.25 -7.84
C PRO A 24 32.18 6.91 -9.22
N GLU A 25 33.14 6.46 -10.08
CA GLU A 25 33.25 6.98 -11.44
C GLU A 25 32.06 6.57 -12.31
N ALA A 26 31.61 5.30 -12.22
CA ALA A 26 30.43 4.85 -12.93
C ALA A 26 29.17 5.67 -12.55
N ARG A 27 28.99 5.97 -11.26
CA ARG A 27 27.90 6.86 -10.82
C ARG A 27 28.04 8.29 -11.37
N ALA A 28 29.26 8.80 -11.48
CA ALA A 28 29.48 10.12 -12.02
C ALA A 28 29.09 10.21 -13.52
N ARG A 29 29.25 9.12 -14.29
CA ARG A 29 28.78 9.05 -15.69
C ARG A 29 27.26 9.12 -15.81
N LEU A 30 26.54 8.66 -14.78
CA LEU A 30 25.07 8.66 -14.73
C LEU A 30 24.48 9.95 -14.14
N ALA A 31 25.29 10.77 -13.46
CA ALA A 31 24.80 11.87 -12.63
C ALA A 31 23.93 12.87 -13.42
N ASP A 32 24.37 13.30 -14.60
CA ASP A 32 23.65 14.31 -15.39
C ASP A 32 22.31 13.81 -15.92
N VAL A 33 22.27 12.57 -16.40
CA VAL A 33 21.01 11.98 -16.92
C VAL A 33 20.03 11.65 -15.82
N LEU A 34 20.51 11.28 -14.62
CA LEU A 34 19.66 11.04 -13.46
C LEU A 34 19.14 12.33 -12.82
N ALA A 35 19.89 13.44 -12.95
CA ALA A 35 19.49 14.76 -12.48
C ALA A 35 18.59 15.50 -13.49
N ALA A 36 18.50 15.02 -14.72
CA ALA A 36 17.67 15.66 -15.75
C ALA A 36 16.18 15.67 -15.32
N PRO A 37 15.48 16.79 -15.48
CA PRO A 37 14.05 16.85 -15.16
C PRO A 37 13.27 15.91 -16.07
N ALA A 38 12.24 15.28 -15.51
CA ALA A 38 11.32 14.47 -16.29
C ALA A 38 10.57 15.33 -17.33
N GLU A 39 10.28 14.74 -18.48
CA GLU A 39 9.42 15.38 -19.48
C GLU A 39 8.05 15.75 -18.91
N ALA A 40 7.43 16.82 -19.42
CA ALA A 40 6.14 17.29 -18.92
C ALA A 40 5.02 16.23 -19.05
N SER A 41 5.17 15.32 -20.03
CA SER A 41 4.26 14.19 -20.25
C SER A 41 4.60 12.94 -19.42
N ALA A 42 5.66 12.96 -18.61
CA ALA A 42 6.06 11.81 -17.83
C ALA A 42 5.01 11.48 -16.75
N HIS A 43 4.75 10.20 -16.55
CA HIS A 43 3.86 9.73 -15.51
C HIS A 43 4.38 10.10 -14.12
N ARG A 44 3.46 10.45 -13.23
CA ARG A 44 3.75 10.66 -11.80
C ARG A 44 3.38 9.40 -11.04
N ILE A 45 4.33 8.87 -10.29
CA ILE A 45 4.15 7.65 -9.50
C ILE A 45 4.24 8.03 -8.03
N SER A 46 3.21 7.67 -7.28
CA SER A 46 3.23 7.75 -5.81
C SER A 46 3.46 6.36 -5.25
N ALA A 47 4.56 6.19 -4.52
CA ALA A 47 4.89 4.96 -3.83
C ALA A 47 4.70 5.13 -2.33
N ILE A 48 3.89 4.26 -1.72
CA ILE A 48 3.61 4.29 -0.28
C ILE A 48 4.01 2.94 0.30
N GLY A 49 4.86 2.96 1.34
CA GLY A 49 5.21 1.75 2.07
C GLY A 49 3.98 1.13 2.74
N HIS A 50 3.84 -0.19 2.63
CA HIS A 50 2.81 -0.97 3.31
C HIS A 50 3.35 -2.36 3.61
N ALA A 51 2.86 -3.00 4.66
CA ALA A 51 3.08 -4.41 4.92
C ALA A 51 1.75 -5.06 5.31
N HIS A 52 1.26 -5.94 4.46
CA HIS A 52 0.15 -6.82 4.83
C HIS A 52 0.64 -7.85 5.86
N ILE A 53 -0.02 -7.89 7.01
CA ILE A 53 0.30 -8.83 8.09
C ILE A 53 -0.99 -9.50 8.54
N ASP A 54 -1.12 -10.79 8.24
CA ASP A 54 -2.24 -11.60 8.73
C ASP A 54 -2.31 -11.58 10.25
N SER A 55 -3.51 -11.39 10.79
CA SER A 55 -3.77 -11.48 12.23
C SER A 55 -3.48 -12.86 12.80
N ALA A 56 -3.70 -13.90 12.01
CA ALA A 56 -3.22 -15.28 12.21
C ALA A 56 -3.20 -15.99 10.85
N TRP A 57 -2.22 -16.89 10.63
CA TRP A 57 -2.14 -17.70 9.43
C TRP A 57 -1.47 -19.05 9.76
N LEU A 58 -0.34 -19.39 9.13
CA LEU A 58 0.49 -20.55 9.52
C LEU A 58 1.29 -20.28 10.82
N TRP A 59 0.91 -19.26 11.55
CA TRP A 59 1.46 -18.87 12.86
C TRP A 59 0.36 -18.38 13.80
N PRO A 60 0.57 -18.49 15.10
CA PRO A 60 -0.40 -18.02 16.11
C PRO A 60 -0.36 -16.49 16.29
N VAL A 61 -1.45 -15.93 16.84
CA VAL A 61 -1.60 -14.49 17.11
C VAL A 61 -0.41 -13.87 17.86
N ARG A 62 0.19 -14.61 18.83
CA ARG A 62 1.37 -14.11 19.56
C ARG A 62 2.56 -13.78 18.63
N GLU A 63 2.69 -14.49 17.51
CA GLU A 63 3.74 -14.20 16.53
C GLU A 63 3.36 -12.98 15.67
N THR A 64 2.09 -12.78 15.39
CA THR A 64 1.62 -11.58 14.72
C THR A 64 1.96 -10.32 15.52
N ILE A 65 1.73 -10.34 16.84
CA ILE A 65 2.12 -9.23 17.73
C ILE A 65 3.61 -8.89 17.59
N ARG A 66 4.46 -9.92 17.52
CA ARG A 66 5.91 -9.74 17.31
C ARG A 66 6.25 -9.20 15.93
N LYS A 67 5.57 -9.71 14.87
CA LYS A 67 5.75 -9.23 13.49
C LYS A 67 5.36 -7.77 13.37
N VAL A 68 4.20 -7.38 13.87
CA VAL A 68 3.73 -6.00 13.88
C VAL A 68 4.74 -5.10 14.58
N ALA A 69 5.23 -5.49 15.75
CA ALA A 69 6.20 -4.70 16.50
C ALA A 69 7.54 -4.51 15.73
N ARG A 70 8.07 -5.58 15.11
CA ARG A 70 9.30 -5.49 14.29
C ARG A 70 9.10 -4.59 13.08
N THR A 71 8.05 -4.83 12.31
CA THR A 71 7.73 -4.05 11.12
C THR A 71 7.57 -2.58 11.47
N THR A 72 6.75 -2.28 12.47
CA THR A 72 6.47 -0.88 12.86
C THR A 72 7.71 -0.18 13.38
N SER A 73 8.56 -0.87 14.16
CA SER A 73 9.83 -0.31 14.63
C SER A 73 10.75 0.04 13.44
N SER A 74 10.87 -0.85 12.44
CA SER A 74 11.67 -0.59 11.25
C SER A 74 11.09 0.57 10.42
N MET A 75 9.78 0.61 10.25
CA MET A 75 9.13 1.66 9.45
C MET A 75 9.22 3.04 10.11
N THR A 76 9.07 3.12 11.44
CA THR A 76 9.28 4.40 12.14
C THR A 76 10.74 4.85 12.07
N THR A 77 11.71 3.93 12.06
CA THR A 77 13.12 4.29 11.83
C THR A 77 13.35 4.81 10.41
N LEU A 78 12.77 4.16 9.39
CA LEU A 78 12.85 4.67 8.01
C LEU A 78 12.18 6.05 7.86
N ILE A 79 11.09 6.29 8.56
CA ILE A 79 10.44 7.61 8.60
C ILE A 79 11.41 8.66 9.17
N ASP A 80 12.13 8.35 10.23
CA ASP A 80 13.11 9.27 10.83
C ASP A 80 14.30 9.54 9.89
N GLU A 81 14.75 8.53 9.14
CA GLU A 81 15.93 8.61 8.27
C GLU A 81 15.64 9.16 6.87
N GLN A 82 14.41 8.99 6.36
CA GLN A 82 14.01 9.32 5.00
C GLN A 82 12.85 10.34 5.01
N PRO A 83 13.11 11.63 4.74
CA PRO A 83 12.09 12.68 4.86
C PRO A 83 10.84 12.48 4.00
N ASP A 84 10.99 11.86 2.82
CA ASP A 84 9.88 11.66 1.87
C ASP A 84 9.17 10.30 2.05
N PHE A 85 9.62 9.47 3.00
CA PHE A 85 9.04 8.15 3.19
C PHE A 85 7.68 8.23 3.90
N LEU A 86 6.66 7.64 3.26
CA LEU A 86 5.32 7.47 3.80
C LEU A 86 5.03 5.99 4.02
N TYR A 87 4.41 5.67 5.14
CA TYR A 87 4.01 4.30 5.46
C TYR A 87 2.55 4.22 5.88
N GLY A 88 1.80 3.33 5.25
CA GLY A 88 0.41 3.02 5.59
C GLY A 88 0.30 1.70 6.36
N MET A 89 -0.49 1.66 7.42
CA MET A 89 -0.81 0.44 8.16
C MET A 89 -2.31 0.33 8.37
N SER A 90 -2.87 -0.79 7.96
CA SER A 90 -4.26 -1.17 8.16
C SER A 90 -4.46 -1.89 9.50
N SER A 91 -5.73 -2.22 9.83
CA SER A 91 -6.12 -3.01 11.01
C SER A 91 -5.88 -2.34 12.36
N ALA A 92 -6.94 -1.74 12.92
CA ALA A 92 -6.89 -1.10 14.24
C ALA A 92 -6.38 -2.03 15.35
N GLN A 93 -6.63 -3.35 15.23
CA GLN A 93 -6.11 -4.37 16.15
C GLN A 93 -4.58 -4.37 16.23
N GLN A 94 -3.88 -4.13 15.12
CA GLN A 94 -2.41 -4.08 15.12
C GLN A 94 -1.89 -2.92 15.98
N TYR A 95 -2.52 -1.76 15.88
CA TYR A 95 -2.21 -0.61 16.74
C TYR A 95 -2.56 -0.87 18.21
N ALA A 96 -3.67 -1.57 18.46
CA ALA A 96 -4.04 -1.95 19.83
C ALA A 96 -3.00 -2.88 20.46
N TRP A 97 -2.49 -3.85 19.72
CA TRP A 97 -1.39 -4.71 20.17
C TRP A 97 -0.09 -3.94 20.44
N LEU A 98 0.26 -2.98 19.60
CA LEU A 98 1.41 -2.11 19.86
C LEU A 98 1.22 -1.30 21.14
N LYS A 99 0.04 -0.71 21.32
CA LYS A 99 -0.29 0.07 22.50
C LYS A 99 -0.16 -0.75 23.80
N GLU A 100 -0.61 -2.00 23.77
CA GLU A 100 -0.60 -2.90 24.93
C GLU A 100 0.79 -3.48 25.20
N HIS A 101 1.48 -3.96 24.16
CA HIS A 101 2.67 -4.78 24.32
C HIS A 101 4.00 -4.05 24.01
N ARG A 102 3.95 -2.91 23.32
CA ARG A 102 5.12 -2.10 22.90
C ARG A 102 4.79 -0.61 22.93
N PRO A 103 4.50 -0.04 24.10
CA PRO A 103 4.07 1.35 24.25
C PRO A 103 5.08 2.36 23.71
N GLU A 104 6.36 2.06 23.78
CA GLU A 104 7.44 2.89 23.22
C GLU A 104 7.39 2.97 21.69
N VAL A 105 7.12 1.86 21.00
CA VAL A 105 6.93 1.83 19.55
C VAL A 105 5.62 2.54 19.18
N TYR A 106 4.58 2.31 19.97
CA TYR A 106 3.30 2.97 19.76
C TYR A 106 3.40 4.51 19.90
N ALA A 107 4.20 5.00 20.83
CA ALA A 107 4.44 6.44 20.98
C ALA A 107 5.12 7.04 19.72
N ARG A 108 6.10 6.35 19.13
CA ARG A 108 6.72 6.75 17.86
C ARG A 108 5.71 6.77 16.72
N VAL A 109 4.85 5.74 16.61
CA VAL A 109 3.76 5.71 15.64
C VAL A 109 2.85 6.93 15.78
N LYS A 110 2.44 7.26 17.01
CA LYS A 110 1.59 8.45 17.26
C LYS A 110 2.26 9.74 16.81
N ALA A 111 3.54 9.90 17.05
CA ALA A 111 4.30 11.05 16.58
C ALA A 111 4.32 11.11 15.04
N SER A 112 4.67 10.03 14.38
CA SER A 112 4.70 9.96 12.91
C SER A 112 3.31 10.11 12.27
N VAL A 113 2.24 9.68 12.94
CA VAL A 113 0.86 9.94 12.50
C VAL A 113 0.53 11.45 12.59
N ALA A 114 0.93 12.10 13.66
CA ALA A 114 0.72 13.56 13.82
C ALA A 114 1.48 14.37 12.76
N GLU A 115 2.63 13.88 12.29
CA GLU A 115 3.40 14.45 11.17
C GLU A 115 2.81 14.12 9.79
N GLY A 116 1.79 13.26 9.70
CA GLY A 116 1.20 12.83 8.44
C GLY A 116 2.06 11.85 7.63
N ARG A 117 3.05 11.22 8.24
CA ARG A 117 4.01 10.31 7.57
C ARG A 117 3.73 8.83 7.84
N PHE A 118 3.00 8.52 8.91
CA PHE A 118 2.46 7.20 9.20
C PHE A 118 0.93 7.28 9.08
N LEU A 119 0.35 6.49 8.17
CA LEU A 119 -1.05 6.64 7.77
C LEU A 119 -1.89 5.47 8.31
N PRO A 120 -2.80 5.70 9.28
CA PRO A 120 -3.81 4.72 9.64
C PRO A 120 -4.79 4.51 8.47
N LEU A 121 -4.86 3.27 7.93
CA LEU A 121 -5.63 2.93 6.74
C LEU A 121 -6.80 1.99 7.06
N GLY A 122 -7.76 1.90 6.14
CA GLY A 122 -8.75 0.85 6.03
C GLY A 122 -9.93 0.92 6.99
N GLY A 123 -9.80 1.59 8.12
CA GLY A 123 -10.92 1.82 9.05
C GLY A 123 -11.58 0.59 9.67
N MET A 124 -11.05 -0.62 9.44
CA MET A 124 -11.55 -1.87 10.02
C MET A 124 -10.75 -2.26 11.27
N TRP A 125 -11.39 -3.08 12.12
CA TRP A 125 -10.69 -3.65 13.27
C TRP A 125 -9.58 -4.61 12.85
N VAL A 126 -9.87 -5.52 11.91
CA VAL A 126 -8.89 -6.34 11.19
C VAL A 126 -9.22 -6.32 9.69
N GLU A 127 -8.25 -6.67 8.83
CA GLU A 127 -8.53 -7.05 7.45
C GLU A 127 -9.22 -8.41 7.47
N SER A 128 -10.57 -8.41 7.49
CA SER A 128 -11.35 -9.62 7.67
C SER A 128 -11.72 -10.28 6.34
N ASP A 129 -12.09 -11.57 6.41
CA ASP A 129 -12.96 -12.16 5.40
C ASP A 129 -14.26 -11.33 5.29
N THR A 130 -14.82 -11.22 4.10
CA THR A 130 -16.04 -10.44 3.85
C THR A 130 -17.19 -11.25 3.26
N VAL A 131 -17.00 -12.56 3.08
CA VAL A 131 -18.00 -13.48 2.54
C VAL A 131 -18.62 -14.34 3.65
N MET A 132 -17.80 -14.91 4.53
CA MET A 132 -18.24 -15.78 5.61
C MET A 132 -18.87 -15.04 6.81
N PRO A 133 -18.37 -13.84 7.24
CA PRO A 133 -18.96 -13.12 8.35
C PRO A 133 -20.35 -12.59 8.02
N THR A 134 -21.20 -12.50 9.04
CA THR A 134 -22.51 -11.85 8.93
C THR A 134 -22.35 -10.34 8.69
N GLY A 135 -23.37 -9.70 8.11
CA GLY A 135 -23.39 -8.24 7.95
C GLY A 135 -23.19 -7.49 9.27
N GLU A 136 -23.76 -7.98 10.38
CA GLU A 136 -23.55 -7.39 11.71
C GLU A 136 -22.08 -7.46 12.14
N SER A 137 -21.39 -8.56 11.86
CA SER A 137 -19.95 -8.68 12.14
C SER A 137 -19.12 -7.67 11.34
N LEU A 138 -19.45 -7.48 10.06
CA LEU A 138 -18.80 -6.49 9.22
C LEU A 138 -19.05 -5.04 9.67
N VAL A 139 -20.29 -4.73 10.08
CA VAL A 139 -20.62 -3.43 10.69
C VAL A 139 -19.77 -3.18 11.93
N ARG A 140 -19.54 -4.20 12.75
CA ARG A 140 -18.68 -4.09 13.95
C ARG A 140 -17.21 -3.89 13.57
N GLN A 141 -16.71 -4.56 12.54
CA GLN A 141 -15.37 -4.31 12.02
C GLN A 141 -15.15 -2.83 11.73
N PHE A 142 -16.05 -2.21 10.98
CA PHE A 142 -16.01 -0.78 10.67
C PHE A 142 -16.18 0.10 11.90
N SER A 143 -17.17 -0.19 12.74
CA SER A 143 -17.48 0.63 13.91
C SER A 143 -16.34 0.65 14.93
N TYR A 144 -15.76 -0.51 15.23
CA TYR A 144 -14.64 -0.60 16.17
C TYR A 144 -13.36 -0.01 15.61
N GLY A 145 -13.04 -0.28 14.35
CA GLY A 145 -11.87 0.27 13.70
C GLY A 145 -11.90 1.80 13.63
N GLN A 146 -13.00 2.37 13.13
CA GLN A 146 -13.16 3.82 13.03
C GLN A 146 -13.10 4.51 14.40
N ARG A 147 -13.81 3.96 15.42
CA ARG A 147 -13.76 4.51 16.78
C ARG A 147 -12.37 4.46 17.39
N PHE A 148 -11.60 3.41 17.10
CA PHE A 148 -10.23 3.30 17.57
C PHE A 148 -9.36 4.40 16.95
N PHE A 149 -9.38 4.54 15.62
CA PHE A 149 -8.58 5.55 14.92
C PHE A 149 -8.97 6.99 15.31
N GLU A 150 -10.26 7.24 15.46
CA GLU A 150 -10.76 8.55 15.91
C GLU A 150 -10.29 8.87 17.34
N ARG A 151 -10.41 7.93 18.26
CA ARG A 151 -9.99 8.12 19.66
C ARG A 151 -8.48 8.26 19.82
N GLU A 152 -7.69 7.46 19.10
CA GLU A 152 -6.24 7.40 19.28
C GLU A 152 -5.49 8.46 18.47
N PHE A 153 -6.01 8.81 17.29
CA PHE A 153 -5.31 9.66 16.32
C PHE A 153 -6.14 10.87 15.84
N GLY A 154 -7.41 10.97 16.20
CA GLY A 154 -8.31 12.01 15.68
C GLY A 154 -8.64 11.83 14.18
N ILE A 155 -8.41 10.64 13.63
CA ILE A 155 -8.55 10.34 12.20
C ILE A 155 -9.74 9.42 11.98
N ARG A 156 -10.55 9.74 10.96
CA ARG A 156 -11.57 8.87 10.42
C ARG A 156 -11.16 8.44 9.01
N SER A 157 -10.94 7.14 8.82
CA SER A 157 -10.55 6.61 7.51
C SER A 157 -11.67 6.81 6.49
N LYS A 158 -11.32 7.25 5.29
CA LYS A 158 -12.26 7.43 4.18
C LYS A 158 -12.36 6.22 3.26
N GLY A 159 -11.42 5.31 3.35
CA GLY A 159 -11.35 4.12 2.52
C GLY A 159 -11.24 2.84 3.29
N VAL A 160 -11.77 1.77 2.70
CA VAL A 160 -11.58 0.39 3.15
C VAL A 160 -10.40 -0.20 2.42
N TRP A 161 -9.52 -0.89 3.15
CA TRP A 161 -8.27 -1.44 2.64
C TRP A 161 -8.20 -2.93 2.93
N LEU A 162 -8.41 -3.75 1.90
CA LEU A 162 -8.44 -5.23 1.99
C LEU A 162 -7.64 -5.85 0.83
N PRO A 163 -6.30 -5.76 0.84
CA PRO A 163 -5.48 -6.23 -0.27
C PRO A 163 -5.51 -7.76 -0.44
N ASP A 164 -5.74 -8.51 0.62
CA ASP A 164 -5.59 -9.96 0.65
C ASP A 164 -6.86 -10.76 1.02
N SER A 165 -8.04 -10.16 0.98
CA SER A 165 -9.30 -10.90 1.17
C SER A 165 -9.69 -11.69 -0.08
N PHE A 166 -10.17 -12.93 0.12
CA PHE A 166 -10.37 -13.92 -0.95
C PHE A 166 -11.75 -13.86 -1.61
N GLY A 167 -12.43 -12.76 -1.51
CA GLY A 167 -13.74 -12.50 -2.09
C GLY A 167 -14.50 -11.44 -1.31
N TYR A 168 -15.50 -10.87 -1.95
CA TYR A 168 -16.26 -9.74 -1.40
C TYR A 168 -17.74 -9.95 -1.62
N SER A 169 -18.50 -9.80 -0.53
CA SER A 169 -19.96 -9.86 -0.60
C SER A 169 -20.51 -8.69 -1.41
N PRO A 170 -21.51 -8.90 -2.29
CA PRO A 170 -22.15 -7.82 -3.03
C PRO A 170 -22.95 -6.85 -2.14
N ALA A 171 -23.11 -7.15 -0.85
CA ALA A 171 -23.65 -6.23 0.15
C ALA A 171 -22.59 -5.28 0.74
N LEU A 172 -21.30 -5.49 0.45
CA LEU A 172 -20.22 -4.70 1.04
C LEU A 172 -20.27 -3.21 0.64
N PRO A 173 -20.60 -2.81 -0.61
CA PRO A 173 -20.74 -1.41 -0.97
C PRO A 173 -21.76 -0.67 -0.10
N GLN A 174 -22.91 -1.26 0.21
CA GLN A 174 -23.90 -0.70 1.12
C GLN A 174 -23.31 -0.46 2.50
N LEU A 175 -22.64 -1.46 3.06
CA LEU A 175 -22.05 -1.38 4.40
C LEU A 175 -20.97 -0.30 4.46
N MET A 176 -20.11 -0.22 3.46
CA MET A 176 -19.07 0.81 3.36
C MET A 176 -19.68 2.21 3.27
N ARG A 177 -20.64 2.42 2.38
CA ARG A 177 -21.30 3.73 2.22
C ARG A 177 -22.03 4.16 3.48
N ARG A 178 -22.73 3.25 4.15
CA ARG A 178 -23.43 3.51 5.43
C ARG A 178 -22.47 3.78 6.58
N ALA A 179 -21.27 3.20 6.56
CA ALA A 179 -20.21 3.48 7.52
C ALA A 179 -19.42 4.77 7.21
N GLY A 180 -19.73 5.45 6.08
CA GLY A 180 -19.13 6.72 5.69
C GLY A 180 -17.83 6.60 4.91
N PHE A 181 -17.55 5.42 4.32
CA PHE A 181 -16.42 5.26 3.42
C PHE A 181 -16.74 5.75 2.01
N GLU A 182 -15.72 6.28 1.34
CA GLU A 182 -15.80 6.88 0.01
C GLU A 182 -15.21 5.96 -1.06
N TRP A 183 -14.19 5.15 -0.72
CA TRP A 183 -13.46 4.28 -1.64
C TRP A 183 -13.07 2.94 -1.02
N PHE A 184 -12.76 1.99 -1.90
CA PHE A 184 -12.35 0.63 -1.57
C PHE A 184 -11.07 0.26 -2.33
N PHE A 185 -10.12 -0.32 -1.62
CA PHE A 185 -8.86 -0.81 -2.18
C PHE A 185 -8.72 -2.31 -1.94
N THR A 186 -8.37 -3.02 -2.99
CA THR A 186 -8.07 -4.46 -2.94
C THR A 186 -7.06 -4.87 -4.00
N GLN A 187 -6.51 -6.09 -3.88
CA GLN A 187 -5.58 -6.68 -4.85
C GLN A 187 -5.97 -8.11 -5.23
N LYS A 188 -6.57 -8.85 -4.33
CA LYS A 188 -6.71 -10.32 -4.47
C LYS A 188 -7.52 -10.77 -5.68
N ILE A 189 -8.44 -9.97 -6.19
CA ILE A 189 -9.25 -10.33 -7.36
C ILE A 189 -8.39 -10.51 -8.63
N SER A 190 -7.25 -9.84 -8.74
CA SER A 190 -6.33 -10.00 -9.86
C SER A 190 -5.70 -11.41 -9.93
N TRP A 191 -5.78 -12.19 -8.84
CA TRP A 191 -5.30 -13.58 -8.79
C TRP A 191 -6.33 -14.60 -9.28
N ASN A 192 -7.37 -14.17 -9.97
CA ASN A 192 -8.34 -15.05 -10.58
C ASN A 192 -7.68 -15.92 -11.66
N GLN A 193 -7.86 -17.24 -11.56
CA GLN A 193 -7.25 -18.20 -12.48
C GLN A 193 -8.01 -18.35 -13.80
N GLN A 194 -9.27 -17.95 -13.86
CA GLN A 194 -10.14 -18.18 -15.01
C GLN A 194 -10.33 -16.94 -15.87
N ASN A 195 -10.50 -15.77 -15.23
CA ASN A 195 -10.81 -14.53 -15.90
C ASN A 195 -9.84 -13.42 -15.47
N VAL A 196 -9.44 -12.59 -16.41
CA VAL A 196 -8.75 -11.34 -16.12
C VAL A 196 -9.80 -10.26 -15.86
N PHE A 197 -9.74 -9.59 -14.71
CA PHE A 197 -10.62 -8.47 -14.44
C PHE A 197 -10.18 -7.27 -15.29
N PRO A 198 -11.09 -6.67 -16.11
CA PRO A 198 -10.67 -5.74 -17.16
C PRO A 198 -10.32 -4.34 -16.66
N HIS A 199 -10.69 -3.97 -15.43
CA HIS A 199 -10.53 -2.61 -14.92
C HIS A 199 -9.72 -2.57 -13.63
N HIS A 200 -8.89 -1.52 -13.46
CA HIS A 200 -8.16 -1.24 -12.22
C HIS A 200 -8.85 -0.18 -11.36
N SER A 201 -9.66 0.67 -11.97
CA SER A 201 -10.45 1.70 -11.26
C SER A 201 -11.86 1.71 -11.82
N PHE A 202 -12.84 1.57 -10.95
CA PHE A 202 -14.25 1.48 -11.37
C PHE A 202 -15.19 1.83 -10.20
N LEU A 203 -16.47 2.04 -10.53
CA LEU A 203 -17.52 2.14 -9.54
C LEU A 203 -18.13 0.75 -9.32
N TRP A 204 -17.93 0.22 -8.12
CA TRP A 204 -18.54 -1.04 -7.72
C TRP A 204 -19.92 -0.80 -7.15
N GLU A 205 -20.94 -1.35 -7.81
CA GLU A 205 -22.33 -1.28 -7.37
C GLU A 205 -22.72 -2.52 -6.58
N GLY A 206 -23.30 -2.31 -5.42
CA GLY A 206 -23.86 -3.36 -4.56
C GLY A 206 -25.27 -3.74 -4.92
N ILE A 207 -25.81 -4.79 -4.27
CA ILE A 207 -27.16 -5.31 -4.53
C ILE A 207 -28.29 -4.30 -4.25
N ASP A 208 -28.02 -3.28 -3.47
CA ASP A 208 -28.98 -2.21 -3.13
C ASP A 208 -28.81 -0.95 -3.98
N GLY A 209 -27.92 -0.97 -4.99
CA GLY A 209 -27.59 0.18 -5.83
C GLY A 209 -26.58 1.15 -5.20
N SER A 210 -26.08 0.89 -4.00
CA SER A 210 -25.00 1.69 -3.42
C SER A 210 -23.73 1.53 -4.25
N GLN A 211 -23.07 2.64 -4.58
CA GLN A 211 -21.82 2.63 -5.34
C GLN A 211 -20.64 3.10 -4.51
N VAL A 212 -19.49 2.47 -4.70
CA VAL A 212 -18.21 2.84 -4.10
C VAL A 212 -17.11 2.83 -5.15
N PHE A 213 -16.28 3.88 -5.16
CA PHE A 213 -15.09 3.90 -6.01
C PHE A 213 -14.13 2.81 -5.55
N THR A 214 -13.73 1.95 -6.47
CA THR A 214 -12.88 0.79 -6.20
C THR A 214 -11.61 0.88 -7.03
N HIS A 215 -10.47 0.57 -6.40
CA HIS A 215 -9.17 0.61 -7.06
C HIS A 215 -8.36 -0.65 -6.78
N PHE A 216 -7.75 -1.21 -7.82
CA PHE A 216 -6.73 -2.25 -7.77
C PHE A 216 -5.37 -1.66 -8.14
N PRO A 217 -4.28 -2.03 -7.44
CA PRO A 217 -2.96 -1.56 -7.82
C PRO A 217 -2.62 -1.93 -9.27
N SER A 218 -2.21 -0.95 -10.05
CA SER A 218 -1.81 -1.17 -11.45
C SER A 218 -0.57 -2.06 -11.60
N MET A 219 0.21 -2.22 -10.53
CA MET A 219 1.33 -3.18 -10.48
C MET A 219 0.87 -4.63 -10.43
N ASP A 220 -0.43 -4.90 -10.25
CA ASP A 220 -1.03 -6.22 -10.13
C ASP A 220 -0.43 -7.07 -8.98
N THR A 221 0.10 -6.40 -7.98
CA THR A 221 0.68 -6.99 -6.77
C THR A 221 0.69 -6.00 -5.61
N TYR A 222 0.58 -6.49 -4.38
CA TYR A 222 0.84 -5.69 -3.17
C TYR A 222 2.29 -5.82 -2.66
N ASN A 223 3.15 -6.51 -3.41
CA ASN A 223 4.58 -6.70 -3.13
C ASN A 223 5.46 -6.13 -4.27
N SER A 224 5.08 -5.00 -4.85
CA SER A 224 5.87 -4.38 -5.91
C SER A 224 7.25 -3.97 -5.40
N GLN A 225 8.27 -4.27 -6.19
CA GLN A 225 9.64 -3.79 -5.99
C GLN A 225 9.88 -2.44 -6.68
N LEU A 226 8.87 -1.91 -7.39
CA LEU A 226 8.95 -0.69 -8.18
C LEU A 226 10.10 -0.72 -9.21
N SER A 227 10.39 -1.92 -9.73
CA SER A 227 11.36 -2.06 -10.81
C SER A 227 10.89 -1.31 -12.06
N GLY A 228 11.83 -0.89 -12.91
CA GLY A 228 11.50 -0.19 -14.17
C GLY A 228 10.53 -0.99 -15.04
N MET A 229 10.59 -2.32 -15.00
CA MET A 229 9.69 -3.20 -15.74
C MET A 229 8.26 -3.18 -15.15
N GLU A 230 8.10 -3.26 -13.82
CA GLU A 230 6.80 -3.17 -13.16
C GLU A 230 6.16 -1.81 -13.38
N VAL A 231 6.94 -0.73 -13.25
CA VAL A 231 6.48 0.64 -13.51
C VAL A 231 6.03 0.80 -14.97
N ALA A 232 6.81 0.33 -15.94
CA ALA A 232 6.44 0.38 -17.35
C ALA A 232 5.14 -0.40 -17.63
N LYS A 233 4.99 -1.61 -17.07
CA LYS A 233 3.75 -2.40 -17.18
C LYS A 233 2.55 -1.63 -16.61
N ALA A 234 2.69 -1.05 -15.43
CA ALA A 234 1.62 -0.28 -14.80
C ALA A 234 1.21 0.95 -15.62
N CYS A 235 2.18 1.68 -16.17
CA CYS A 235 1.91 2.83 -17.02
C CYS A 235 1.17 2.44 -18.30
N LEU A 236 1.54 1.32 -18.93
CA LEU A 236 0.86 0.81 -20.13
C LEU A 236 -0.59 0.40 -19.84
N LEU A 237 -0.86 -0.25 -18.71
CA LEU A 237 -2.21 -0.61 -18.31
C LEU A 237 -3.09 0.63 -18.09
N TYR A 238 -2.57 1.66 -17.44
CA TYR A 238 -3.30 2.90 -17.22
C TYR A 238 -3.62 3.68 -18.49
N THR A 239 -2.75 3.61 -19.51
CA THR A 239 -2.98 4.31 -20.79
C THR A 239 -3.92 3.55 -21.72
N SER A 240 -4.03 2.21 -21.58
CA SER A 240 -4.99 1.43 -22.37
C SER A 240 -6.42 1.59 -21.83
N ASP A 241 -6.62 1.62 -20.52
CA ASP A 241 -7.94 1.85 -19.91
C ASP A 241 -8.51 3.25 -20.23
N ALA A 242 -7.65 4.26 -20.41
CA ALA A 242 -8.08 5.62 -20.75
C ALA A 242 -8.43 5.82 -22.24
N ALA A 243 -8.13 4.85 -23.09
CA ALA A 243 -8.43 4.91 -24.53
C ALA A 243 -9.78 4.28 -24.91
N ASP A 244 -10.43 3.55 -23.98
CA ASP A 244 -11.70 2.87 -24.17
C ASP A 244 -12.90 3.63 -23.57
N GLU A 245 -12.68 4.82 -22.97
CA GLU A 245 -13.70 5.79 -22.55
C GLU A 245 -13.87 6.91 -23.61
#